data_88a7bffee9910289a294f84eb31ea2e8
#
_entry.id   88a7bffee9910289a294f84eb31ea2e8
#
_cell.length_a   1.000
_cell.length_b   1.000
_cell.length_c   1.000
_cell.angle_alpha   90.00
_cell.angle_beta   90.00
_cell.angle_gamma   90.00
#
_symmetry.space_group_name_H-M   'P 1'
#
loop_
_entity.id
_entity.type
_entity.pdbx_description
1 polymer ?
#
loop_
_entity_poly.entity_id
_entity_poly.type
_entity_poly.pdbx_seq_one_letter_code
_entity_poly.pdbx_strand_id
1 'polypeptide(L)'
;KVNGAAAVLGQKVTAADRIDLAKEAHEAQAQRVTILLNKPVGYVSGQPEKGYRAAAELITPESHWEGDTSRIAFNPAHLRGLAPAGRLDIDSVGLLVLTQDGRTAKSLIGDNSGTEKEYLVRVKGRLNAEGLSLLNHGLSLDGEKLRPAKVEWQNEDQLRFVLKQGKKRQIRRMCELVGLRVVGLKRIRIGRVKLGALPPGKWRYLHPGERF
;
A
#
# COMPACT_ATOMS: atom_id res chain seq x y z
N LYS A 1 20.23 -24.62 -0.24
CA LYS A 1 20.35 -26.03 -0.67
C LYS A 1 18.99 -26.71 -0.55
N VAL A 2 18.76 -27.71 -1.38
CA VAL A 2 17.60 -28.62 -1.26
C VAL A 2 18.17 -30.01 -1.02
N ASN A 3 17.79 -30.64 0.10
CA ASN A 3 18.28 -31.94 0.52
C ASN A 3 19.83 -32.06 0.53
N GLY A 4 20.50 -30.97 0.94
CA GLY A 4 21.96 -30.87 1.00
C GLY A 4 22.65 -30.48 -0.31
N ALA A 5 22.00 -30.60 -1.47
CA ALA A 5 22.52 -30.18 -2.78
C ALA A 5 22.26 -28.70 -3.08
N ALA A 6 23.12 -28.06 -3.90
CA ALA A 6 22.85 -26.68 -4.34
C ALA A 6 21.57 -26.63 -5.17
N ALA A 7 20.66 -25.70 -4.81
CA ALA A 7 19.44 -25.50 -5.57
C ALA A 7 19.71 -24.81 -6.91
N VAL A 8 18.91 -25.13 -7.93
CA VAL A 8 18.92 -24.44 -9.22
C VAL A 8 17.70 -23.54 -9.36
N LEU A 9 17.83 -22.50 -10.18
CA LEU A 9 16.72 -21.55 -10.42
C LEU A 9 15.51 -22.28 -11.04
N GLY A 10 14.33 -22.10 -10.44
CA GLY A 10 13.10 -22.76 -10.88
C GLY A 10 12.91 -24.20 -10.38
N GLN A 11 13.81 -24.72 -9.55
CA GLN A 11 13.65 -26.04 -8.94
C GLN A 11 12.35 -26.12 -8.14
N LYS A 12 11.52 -27.10 -8.46
CA LYS A 12 10.29 -27.39 -7.71
C LYS A 12 10.66 -28.18 -6.46
N VAL A 13 10.02 -27.82 -5.35
CA VAL A 13 10.17 -28.50 -4.05
C VAL A 13 8.80 -28.89 -3.51
N THR A 14 8.76 -29.92 -2.69
CA THR A 14 7.58 -30.44 -1.99
C THR A 14 7.70 -30.20 -0.49
N ALA A 15 6.65 -30.49 0.26
CA ALA A 15 6.68 -30.39 1.72
C ALA A 15 7.65 -31.42 2.38
N ALA A 16 8.07 -32.44 1.65
CA ALA A 16 9.02 -33.46 2.13
C ALA A 16 10.50 -33.06 1.95
N ASP A 17 10.75 -32.01 1.14
CA ASP A 17 12.11 -31.55 0.87
C ASP A 17 12.66 -30.67 1.98
N ARG A 18 13.88 -30.96 2.41
CA ARG A 18 14.60 -30.08 3.35
C ARG A 18 15.24 -28.90 2.61
N ILE A 19 14.87 -27.71 3.00
CA ILE A 19 15.43 -26.48 2.43
C ILE A 19 16.37 -25.85 3.46
N ASP A 20 17.67 -25.82 3.14
CA ASP A 20 18.71 -25.16 3.95
C ASP A 20 19.10 -23.84 3.26
N LEU A 21 18.91 -22.71 3.94
CA LEU A 21 19.38 -21.40 3.50
C LEU A 21 20.82 -21.18 3.94
N ALA A 22 21.62 -20.57 3.09
CA ALA A 22 22.96 -20.12 3.48
C ALA A 22 22.85 -18.97 4.50
N LYS A 23 23.84 -18.86 5.38
CA LYS A 23 23.88 -17.81 6.42
C LYS A 23 23.80 -16.42 5.80
N GLU A 24 24.54 -16.21 4.72
CA GLU A 24 24.55 -14.96 3.96
C GLU A 24 23.19 -14.60 3.39
N ALA A 25 22.41 -15.60 2.95
CA ALA A 25 21.05 -15.40 2.46
C ALA A 25 20.08 -15.02 3.60
N HIS A 26 20.25 -15.57 4.78
CA HIS A 26 19.51 -15.18 5.98
C HIS A 26 19.83 -13.75 6.39
N GLU A 27 21.10 -13.38 6.43
CA GLU A 27 21.56 -12.03 6.76
C GLU A 27 21.04 -11.02 5.74
N ALA A 28 21.17 -11.28 4.45
CA ALA A 28 20.62 -10.46 3.39
C ALA A 28 19.09 -10.30 3.48
N GLN A 29 18.38 -11.34 3.88
CA GLN A 29 16.93 -11.27 4.10
C GLN A 29 16.58 -10.42 5.32
N ALA A 30 17.34 -10.54 6.41
CA ALA A 30 17.14 -9.77 7.65
C ALA A 30 17.42 -8.28 7.47
N GLN A 31 18.31 -7.92 6.53
CA GLN A 31 18.66 -6.52 6.19
C GLN A 31 17.64 -5.84 5.28
N ARG A 32 16.67 -6.58 4.73
CA ARG A 32 15.64 -5.99 3.86
C ARG A 32 14.77 -5.01 4.62
N VAL A 33 14.54 -3.87 4.01
CA VAL A 33 13.74 -2.80 4.60
C VAL A 33 12.38 -2.68 3.95
N THR A 34 11.45 -2.14 4.72
CA THR A 34 10.15 -1.65 4.27
C THR A 34 10.05 -0.18 4.61
N ILE A 35 9.69 0.64 3.66
CA ILE A 35 9.59 2.09 3.74
C ILE A 35 8.13 2.51 3.62
N LEU A 36 7.73 3.43 4.46
CA LEU A 36 6.43 4.08 4.48
C LEU A 36 6.60 5.51 3.96
N LEU A 37 5.94 5.83 2.87
CA LEU A 37 5.97 7.15 2.24
C LEU A 37 4.59 7.79 2.33
N ASN A 38 4.52 9.05 2.75
CA ASN A 38 3.33 9.87 2.54
C ASN A 38 3.38 10.45 1.12
N LYS A 39 2.90 9.67 0.14
CA LYS A 39 2.95 10.04 -1.27
C LYS A 39 2.11 11.30 -1.54
N PRO A 40 2.67 12.38 -2.08
CA PRO A 40 1.90 13.53 -2.54
C PRO A 40 1.23 13.24 -3.90
N VAL A 41 0.37 14.16 -4.36
CA VAL A 41 -0.14 14.15 -5.75
C VAL A 41 1.00 14.35 -6.75
N GLY A 42 0.78 13.96 -8.01
CA GLY A 42 1.73 14.20 -9.10
C GLY A 42 2.82 13.14 -9.26
N TYR A 43 2.86 12.13 -8.38
CA TYR A 43 3.80 11.01 -8.48
C TYR A 43 3.04 9.71 -8.77
N VAL A 44 3.58 8.91 -9.69
CA VAL A 44 3.10 7.55 -9.93
C VAL A 44 3.69 6.59 -8.90
N SER A 45 2.93 5.56 -8.51
CA SER A 45 3.41 4.58 -7.52
C SER A 45 4.46 3.61 -8.06
N GLY A 46 4.42 3.34 -9.37
CA GLY A 46 5.33 2.42 -10.05
C GLY A 46 6.41 3.13 -10.83
N GLN A 47 6.76 2.56 -11.98
CA GLN A 47 7.75 3.15 -12.89
C GLN A 47 7.26 4.50 -13.43
N PRO A 48 8.17 5.43 -13.74
CA PRO A 48 7.83 6.70 -14.37
C PRO A 48 7.03 6.46 -15.66
N GLU A 49 5.95 7.21 -15.83
CA GLU A 49 5.12 7.12 -17.04
C GLU A 49 4.55 8.50 -17.41
N LYS A 50 4.37 8.75 -18.70
CA LYS A 50 3.70 9.98 -19.21
C LYS A 50 4.26 11.30 -18.66
N GLY A 51 5.57 11.38 -18.42
CA GLY A 51 6.24 12.55 -17.86
C GLY A 51 6.09 12.71 -16.33
N TYR A 52 5.44 11.78 -15.64
CA TYR A 52 5.33 11.80 -14.18
C TYR A 52 6.45 11.01 -13.53
N ARG A 53 6.96 11.54 -12.43
CA ARG A 53 8.04 10.94 -11.64
C ARG A 53 7.53 9.79 -10.77
N ALA A 54 8.38 8.81 -10.52
CA ALA A 54 8.07 7.70 -9.61
C ALA A 54 8.11 8.16 -8.15
N ALA A 55 7.18 7.66 -7.33
CA ALA A 55 7.15 7.95 -5.90
C ALA A 55 8.43 7.49 -5.18
N ALA A 56 9.10 6.45 -5.69
CA ALA A 56 10.37 5.98 -5.14
C ALA A 56 11.50 7.03 -5.20
N GLU A 57 11.44 7.99 -6.13
CA GLU A 57 12.39 9.09 -6.23
C GLU A 57 12.33 10.07 -5.03
N LEU A 58 11.25 10.01 -4.26
CA LEU A 58 11.11 10.78 -3.02
C LEU A 58 11.90 10.16 -1.85
N ILE A 59 12.45 8.94 -2.00
CA ILE A 59 13.20 8.28 -0.93
C ILE A 59 14.66 8.74 -0.99
N THR A 60 14.92 9.86 -0.34
CA THR A 60 16.27 10.45 -0.21
C THR A 60 16.59 10.70 1.26
N PRO A 61 17.86 10.87 1.66
CA PRO A 61 18.21 11.23 3.03
C PRO A 61 17.51 12.50 3.53
N GLU A 62 17.38 13.51 2.67
CA GLU A 62 16.81 14.84 2.99
C GLU A 62 15.30 14.77 3.22
N SER A 63 14.62 13.81 2.61
CA SER A 63 13.19 13.58 2.78
C SER A 63 12.87 12.55 3.87
N HIS A 64 13.88 11.97 4.52
CA HIS A 64 13.68 11.13 5.70
C HIS A 64 13.02 11.95 6.82
N TRP A 65 11.98 11.39 7.42
CA TRP A 65 11.27 12.09 8.48
C TRP A 65 12.03 12.04 9.80
N GLU A 66 12.27 13.20 10.40
CA GLU A 66 12.99 13.33 11.68
C GLU A 66 12.30 12.60 12.86
N GLY A 67 10.97 12.40 12.76
CA GLY A 67 10.18 11.63 13.72
C GLY A 67 10.26 10.10 13.52
N ASP A 68 11.15 9.58 12.69
CA ASP A 68 11.35 8.14 12.52
C ASP A 68 12.00 7.52 13.77
N THR A 69 11.29 6.62 14.42
CA THR A 69 11.73 5.92 15.63
C THR A 69 12.27 4.51 15.37
N SER A 70 12.41 4.13 14.10
CA SER A 70 12.86 2.77 13.71
C SER A 70 14.30 2.46 14.12
N ARG A 71 15.14 3.49 14.32
CA ARG A 71 16.59 3.40 14.56
C ARG A 71 17.38 2.78 13.41
N ILE A 72 16.78 2.72 12.20
CA ILE A 72 17.46 2.24 10.99
C ILE A 72 18.17 3.42 10.33
N ALA A 73 19.50 3.37 10.27
CA ALA A 73 20.27 4.36 9.52
C ALA A 73 20.07 4.17 8.02
N PHE A 74 19.91 5.27 7.28
CA PHE A 74 19.80 5.22 5.83
C PHE A 74 21.06 4.63 5.18
N ASN A 75 20.84 3.70 4.25
CA ASN A 75 21.89 3.12 3.43
C ASN A 75 21.42 3.10 1.97
N PRO A 76 22.24 3.55 0.99
CA PRO A 76 21.91 3.48 -0.43
C PRO A 76 21.50 2.07 -0.92
N ALA A 77 21.98 1.01 -0.27
CA ALA A 77 21.57 -0.37 -0.56
C ALA A 77 20.08 -0.61 -0.30
N HIS A 78 19.43 0.18 0.55
CA HIS A 78 17.99 0.10 0.81
C HIS A 78 17.13 0.51 -0.38
N LEU A 79 17.71 1.22 -1.37
CA LEU A 79 17.02 1.58 -2.62
C LEU A 79 17.06 0.47 -3.66
N ARG A 80 17.99 -0.50 -3.54
CA ARG A 80 18.14 -1.59 -4.50
C ARG A 80 16.97 -2.57 -4.37
N GLY A 81 16.25 -2.78 -5.48
CA GLY A 81 15.09 -3.67 -5.47
C GLY A 81 13.92 -3.20 -4.62
N LEU A 82 13.91 -1.93 -4.19
CA LEU A 82 12.79 -1.33 -3.49
C LEU A 82 11.62 -1.15 -4.47
N ALA A 83 10.49 -1.78 -4.19
CA ALA A 83 9.33 -1.77 -5.05
C ALA A 83 8.04 -1.44 -4.27
N PRO A 84 7.05 -0.79 -4.90
CA PRO A 84 5.79 -0.49 -4.24
C PRO A 84 4.99 -1.76 -3.96
N ALA A 85 4.58 -1.93 -2.71
CA ALA A 85 3.64 -2.95 -2.28
C ALA A 85 2.20 -2.42 -2.36
N GLY A 86 1.68 -2.35 -3.56
CA GLY A 86 0.40 -1.74 -3.91
C GLY A 86 0.55 -0.36 -4.53
N ARG A 87 -0.57 0.20 -4.94
CA ARG A 87 -0.60 1.47 -5.70
C ARG A 87 -1.50 2.50 -5.04
N LEU A 88 -1.19 3.76 -5.27
CA LEU A 88 -2.07 4.92 -5.18
C LEU A 88 -2.09 5.60 -6.54
N ASP A 89 -3.23 6.08 -6.96
CA ASP A 89 -3.35 6.85 -8.19
C ASP A 89 -2.54 8.14 -8.08
N ILE A 90 -2.21 8.74 -9.22
CA ILE A 90 -1.41 9.96 -9.30
C ILE A 90 -2.07 11.14 -8.57
N ASP A 91 -3.39 11.20 -8.60
CA ASP A 91 -4.25 12.20 -7.97
C ASP A 91 -4.69 11.83 -6.54
N SER A 92 -4.07 10.81 -5.95
CA SER A 92 -4.31 10.34 -4.59
C SER A 92 -3.08 10.51 -3.72
N VAL A 93 -3.27 10.75 -2.43
CA VAL A 93 -2.19 11.00 -1.46
C VAL A 93 -2.20 9.97 -0.34
N GLY A 94 -1.15 10.00 0.49
CA GLY A 94 -1.10 9.25 1.73
C GLY A 94 -0.20 8.04 1.71
N LEU A 95 -0.49 7.09 2.57
CA LEU A 95 0.40 5.97 2.88
C LEU A 95 0.65 5.07 1.67
N LEU A 96 1.87 5.09 1.16
CA LEU A 96 2.40 4.15 0.17
C LEU A 96 3.50 3.33 0.83
N VAL A 97 3.45 2.01 0.65
CA VAL A 97 4.47 1.08 1.14
C VAL A 97 5.39 0.73 -0.01
N LEU A 98 6.70 0.87 0.23
CA LEU A 98 7.75 0.35 -0.65
C LEU A 98 8.55 -0.69 0.14
N THR A 99 8.90 -1.80 -0.48
CA THR A 99 9.59 -2.88 0.25
C THR A 99 10.57 -3.63 -0.65
N GLN A 100 11.64 -4.11 -0.05
CA GLN A 100 12.57 -5.07 -0.64
C GLN A 100 12.13 -6.53 -0.37
N ASP A 101 11.15 -6.74 0.52
CA ASP A 101 10.66 -8.08 0.87
C ASP A 101 9.41 -8.46 0.07
N GLY A 102 9.58 -9.38 -0.89
CA GLY A 102 8.49 -9.89 -1.71
C GLY A 102 7.37 -10.58 -0.91
N ARG A 103 7.65 -11.11 0.30
CA ARG A 103 6.64 -11.70 1.18
C ARG A 103 5.72 -10.61 1.73
N THR A 104 6.31 -9.49 2.18
CA THR A 104 5.57 -8.31 2.60
C THR A 104 4.74 -7.75 1.44
N ALA A 105 5.33 -7.62 0.25
CA ALA A 105 4.59 -7.18 -0.93
C ALA A 105 3.39 -8.11 -1.22
N LYS A 106 3.61 -9.43 -1.26
CA LYS A 106 2.55 -10.42 -1.52
C LYS A 106 1.41 -10.34 -0.50
N SER A 107 1.71 -10.13 0.79
CA SER A 107 0.68 -10.01 1.84
C SER A 107 -0.20 -8.77 1.66
N LEU A 108 0.29 -7.70 1.02
CA LEU A 108 -0.41 -6.44 0.85
C LEU A 108 -1.19 -6.31 -0.46
N ILE A 109 -0.70 -6.94 -1.55
CA ILE A 109 -1.26 -6.79 -2.90
C ILE A 109 -1.94 -8.03 -3.46
N GLY A 110 -1.80 -9.19 -2.82
CA GLY A 110 -2.47 -10.42 -3.26
C GLY A 110 -4.00 -10.27 -3.23
N ASP A 111 -4.69 -10.86 -4.20
CA ASP A 111 -6.16 -10.79 -4.32
C ASP A 111 -6.87 -11.30 -3.06
N ASN A 112 -6.23 -12.20 -2.33
CA ASN A 112 -6.70 -12.76 -1.07
C ASN A 112 -6.01 -12.17 0.16
N SER A 113 -5.32 -11.03 0.05
CA SER A 113 -4.55 -10.46 1.16
C SER A 113 -5.41 -10.18 2.40
N GLY A 114 -6.70 -9.92 2.23
CA GLY A 114 -7.61 -9.58 3.32
C GLY A 114 -7.23 -8.29 4.08
N THR A 115 -6.09 -7.70 3.75
CA THR A 115 -5.53 -6.53 4.43
C THR A 115 -6.41 -5.31 4.19
N GLU A 116 -6.95 -4.76 5.26
CA GLU A 116 -7.76 -3.54 5.21
C GLU A 116 -6.93 -2.33 4.80
N LYS A 117 -7.53 -1.49 3.99
CA LYS A 117 -6.99 -0.18 3.62
C LYS A 117 -8.03 0.87 3.96
N GLU A 118 -7.61 1.90 4.67
CA GLU A 118 -8.49 2.96 5.15
C GLU A 118 -8.16 4.28 4.48
N TYR A 119 -9.23 4.97 4.05
CA TYR A 119 -9.13 6.21 3.29
C TYR A 119 -10.03 7.29 3.86
N LEU A 120 -9.57 8.53 3.79
CA LEU A 120 -10.39 9.73 3.91
C LEU A 120 -10.66 10.25 2.49
N VAL A 121 -11.93 10.44 2.19
CA VAL A 121 -12.39 10.76 0.83
C VAL A 121 -13.25 12.01 0.87
N ARG A 122 -12.70 13.11 0.41
CA ARG A 122 -13.46 14.35 0.27
C ARG A 122 -14.28 14.32 -0.99
N VAL A 123 -15.56 14.66 -0.87
CA VAL A 123 -16.54 14.54 -1.95
C VAL A 123 -17.33 15.82 -2.15
N LYS A 124 -17.88 15.98 -3.36
CA LYS A 124 -18.92 16.97 -3.69
C LYS A 124 -20.12 16.23 -4.24
N GLY A 125 -21.31 16.69 -3.92
CA GLY A 125 -22.58 16.09 -4.33
C GLY A 125 -23.48 15.85 -3.11
N ARG A 126 -24.60 15.20 -3.35
CA ARG A 126 -25.54 14.80 -2.28
C ARG A 126 -25.62 13.28 -2.21
N LEU A 127 -25.50 12.74 -1.03
CA LEU A 127 -25.61 11.31 -0.76
C LEU A 127 -26.80 11.08 0.17
N ASN A 128 -27.78 10.31 -0.31
CA ASN A 128 -28.89 9.86 0.51
C ASN A 128 -28.54 8.55 1.26
N ALA A 129 -29.44 8.10 2.11
CA ALA A 129 -29.25 6.87 2.89
C ALA A 129 -29.10 5.61 2.02
N GLU A 130 -29.81 5.54 0.90
CA GLU A 130 -29.72 4.46 -0.07
C GLU A 130 -28.33 4.42 -0.73
N GLY A 131 -27.84 5.57 -1.21
CA GLY A 131 -26.49 5.69 -1.78
C GLY A 131 -25.39 5.29 -0.78
N LEU A 132 -25.54 5.69 0.50
CA LEU A 132 -24.59 5.29 1.54
C LEU A 132 -24.65 3.77 1.78
N SER A 133 -25.85 3.18 1.77
CA SER A 133 -26.03 1.72 1.87
C SER A 133 -25.36 1.00 0.69
N LEU A 134 -25.53 1.49 -0.55
CA LEU A 134 -24.88 0.96 -1.74
C LEU A 134 -23.35 1.04 -1.66
N LEU A 135 -22.78 2.13 -1.15
CA LEU A 135 -21.32 2.25 -0.93
C LEU A 135 -20.81 1.20 0.05
N ASN A 136 -21.60 0.82 1.05
CA ASN A 136 -21.23 -0.23 2.01
C ASN A 136 -21.33 -1.62 1.39
N HIS A 137 -22.40 -1.89 0.63
CA HIS A 137 -22.62 -3.17 -0.02
C HIS A 137 -23.63 -3.05 -1.17
N GLY A 138 -23.35 -3.70 -2.27
CA GLY A 138 -24.30 -3.85 -3.39
C GLY A 138 -23.82 -3.30 -4.72
N LEU A 139 -22.72 -2.54 -4.75
CA LEU A 139 -22.16 -2.02 -5.98
C LEU A 139 -21.39 -3.09 -6.77
N SER A 140 -21.38 -2.94 -8.08
CA SER A 140 -20.58 -3.72 -9.01
C SER A 140 -19.71 -2.81 -9.86
N LEU A 141 -18.52 -3.26 -10.23
CA LEU A 141 -17.62 -2.59 -11.17
C LEU A 141 -17.15 -3.60 -12.22
N ASP A 142 -17.25 -3.22 -13.51
CA ASP A 142 -16.88 -4.09 -14.63
C ASP A 142 -17.61 -5.44 -14.62
N GLY A 143 -18.89 -5.46 -14.22
CA GLY A 143 -19.71 -6.66 -14.11
C GLY A 143 -19.46 -7.52 -12.87
N GLU A 144 -18.48 -7.19 -12.03
CA GLU A 144 -18.16 -7.92 -10.84
C GLU A 144 -18.68 -7.23 -9.57
N LYS A 145 -19.37 -7.97 -8.73
CA LYS A 145 -19.80 -7.48 -7.40
C LYS A 145 -18.59 -7.11 -6.54
N LEU A 146 -18.65 -5.95 -5.91
CA LEU A 146 -17.64 -5.53 -4.96
C LEU A 146 -17.81 -6.24 -3.61
N ARG A 147 -16.70 -6.49 -2.92
CA ARG A 147 -16.74 -6.94 -1.54
C ARG A 147 -17.32 -5.84 -0.66
N PRO A 148 -18.00 -6.19 0.46
CA PRO A 148 -18.49 -5.21 1.42
C PRO A 148 -17.36 -4.27 1.88
N ALA A 149 -17.69 -3.00 2.01
CA ALA A 149 -16.85 -1.96 2.58
C ALA A 149 -17.48 -1.44 3.89
N LYS A 150 -16.71 -0.67 4.66
CA LYS A 150 -17.26 0.18 5.71
C LYS A 150 -17.13 1.62 5.24
N VAL A 151 -18.26 2.29 5.06
CA VAL A 151 -18.32 3.68 4.60
C VAL A 151 -19.20 4.47 5.54
N GLU A 152 -18.67 5.55 6.08
CA GLU A 152 -19.37 6.42 7.01
C GLU A 152 -18.94 7.88 6.81
N TRP A 153 -19.80 8.81 7.16
CA TRP A 153 -19.45 10.23 7.19
C TRP A 153 -18.52 10.53 8.36
N GLN A 154 -17.42 11.25 8.07
CA GLN A 154 -16.54 11.84 9.09
C GLN A 154 -16.97 13.27 9.43
N ASN A 155 -17.45 13.98 8.42
CA ASN A 155 -18.00 15.34 8.51
C ASN A 155 -18.84 15.60 7.24
N GLU A 156 -19.26 16.86 7.01
CA GLU A 156 -20.20 17.25 5.96
C GLU A 156 -19.72 16.94 4.53
N ASP A 157 -18.41 16.93 4.27
CA ASP A 157 -17.84 16.74 2.93
C ASP A 157 -16.85 15.58 2.84
N GLN A 158 -16.65 14.82 3.92
CA GLN A 158 -15.65 13.76 3.98
C GLN A 158 -16.24 12.43 4.44
N LEU A 159 -16.04 11.40 3.62
CA LEU A 159 -16.32 10.01 3.92
C LEU A 159 -15.05 9.28 4.38
N ARG A 160 -15.22 8.36 5.30
CA ARG A 160 -14.24 7.35 5.68
C ARG A 160 -14.58 6.03 4.99
N PHE A 161 -13.65 5.46 4.27
CA PHE A 161 -13.76 4.15 3.62
C PHE A 161 -12.80 3.17 4.24
N VAL A 162 -13.25 1.95 4.55
CA VAL A 162 -12.40 0.81 4.87
C VAL A 162 -12.68 -0.32 3.90
N LEU A 163 -11.70 -0.71 3.12
CA LEU A 163 -11.80 -1.69 2.05
C LEU A 163 -10.80 -2.84 2.25
N LYS A 164 -11.20 -4.06 1.88
CA LYS A 164 -10.32 -5.24 1.75
C LYS A 164 -9.98 -5.58 0.30
N GLN A 165 -10.33 -4.73 -0.63
CA GLN A 165 -10.19 -4.89 -2.08
C GLN A 165 -9.58 -3.61 -2.67
N GLY A 166 -8.92 -3.70 -3.81
CA GLY A 166 -8.29 -2.55 -4.44
C GLY A 166 -8.33 -2.61 -5.97
N LYS A 167 -9.51 -2.49 -6.58
CA LYS A 167 -9.63 -2.34 -8.04
C LYS A 167 -9.16 -0.94 -8.48
N LYS A 168 -8.80 -0.81 -9.75
CA LYS A 168 -8.37 0.46 -10.35
C LYS A 168 -9.41 1.55 -10.09
N ARG A 169 -9.01 2.64 -9.43
CA ARG A 169 -9.86 3.81 -9.10
C ARG A 169 -11.18 3.45 -8.39
N GLN A 170 -11.19 2.35 -7.63
CA GLN A 170 -12.41 1.76 -7.06
C GLN A 170 -13.24 2.78 -6.30
N ILE A 171 -12.68 3.50 -5.32
CA ILE A 171 -13.43 4.45 -4.50
C ILE A 171 -14.06 5.56 -5.34
N ARG A 172 -13.31 6.12 -6.33
CA ARG A 172 -13.83 7.17 -7.21
C ARG A 172 -15.02 6.68 -8.02
N ARG A 173 -14.90 5.49 -8.60
CA ARG A 173 -15.98 4.85 -9.38
C ARG A 173 -17.19 4.49 -8.51
N MET A 174 -16.96 4.01 -7.28
CA MET A 174 -18.06 3.77 -6.32
C MET A 174 -18.80 5.08 -6.01
N CYS A 175 -18.09 6.17 -5.75
CA CYS A 175 -18.68 7.47 -5.48
C CYS A 175 -19.48 7.99 -6.69
N GLU A 176 -18.95 7.87 -7.91
CA GLU A 176 -19.62 8.27 -9.15
C GLU A 176 -20.96 7.52 -9.35
N LEU A 177 -21.02 6.24 -9.04
CA LEU A 177 -22.25 5.43 -9.14
C LEU A 177 -23.37 5.90 -8.20
N VAL A 178 -23.05 6.62 -7.14
CA VAL A 178 -24.03 7.18 -6.19
C VAL A 178 -24.15 8.72 -6.30
N GLY A 179 -23.68 9.29 -7.41
CA GLY A 179 -23.82 10.73 -7.70
C GLY A 179 -22.83 11.63 -6.98
N LEU A 180 -21.76 11.08 -6.40
CA LEU A 180 -20.70 11.85 -5.74
C LEU A 180 -19.48 12.03 -6.65
N ARG A 181 -18.84 13.20 -6.56
CA ARG A 181 -17.54 13.49 -7.17
C ARG A 181 -16.46 13.55 -6.12
N VAL A 182 -15.45 12.68 -6.19
CA VAL A 182 -14.28 12.70 -5.31
C VAL A 182 -13.36 13.87 -5.68
N VAL A 183 -13.10 14.76 -4.74
CA VAL A 183 -12.21 15.92 -4.89
C VAL A 183 -10.89 15.76 -4.14
N GLY A 184 -10.81 14.81 -3.21
CA GLY A 184 -9.59 14.44 -2.50
C GLY A 184 -9.66 13.01 -1.99
N LEU A 185 -8.55 12.27 -2.07
CA LEU A 185 -8.46 10.91 -1.58
C LEU A 185 -7.12 10.70 -0.89
N LYS A 186 -7.16 10.34 0.40
CA LYS A 186 -5.98 10.11 1.23
C LYS A 186 -6.06 8.74 1.89
N ARG A 187 -5.08 7.86 1.62
CA ARG A 187 -4.95 6.60 2.36
C ARG A 187 -4.22 6.84 3.67
N ILE A 188 -4.88 6.52 4.80
CA ILE A 188 -4.36 6.80 6.14
C ILE A 188 -3.92 5.56 6.91
N ARG A 189 -4.30 4.34 6.45
CA ARG A 189 -3.93 3.07 7.11
C ARG A 189 -3.87 1.92 6.11
N ILE A 190 -2.98 0.98 6.35
CA ILE A 190 -2.92 -0.34 5.70
C ILE A 190 -2.71 -1.37 6.81
N GLY A 191 -3.64 -2.34 6.95
CA GLY A 191 -3.64 -3.27 8.07
C GLY A 191 -3.66 -2.52 9.40
N ARG A 192 -2.65 -2.74 10.24
CA ARG A 192 -2.47 -2.03 11.53
C ARG A 192 -1.58 -0.79 11.41
N VAL A 193 -0.86 -0.62 10.29
CA VAL A 193 0.10 0.46 10.08
C VAL A 193 -0.63 1.74 9.66
N LYS A 194 -0.48 2.78 10.46
CA LYS A 194 -1.09 4.10 10.23
C LYS A 194 -0.10 5.06 9.60
N LEU A 195 -0.60 5.98 8.78
CA LEU A 195 0.16 7.12 8.28
C LEU A 195 0.68 7.99 9.45
N GLY A 196 -0.17 8.20 10.44
CA GLY A 196 0.17 9.01 11.61
C GLY A 196 0.53 10.44 11.24
N ALA A 197 1.56 10.97 11.90
CA ALA A 197 2.07 12.32 11.70
C ALA A 197 3.09 12.45 10.55
N LEU A 198 3.33 11.40 9.77
CA LEU A 198 4.27 11.44 8.64
C LEU A 198 3.88 12.53 7.64
N PRO A 199 4.71 13.59 7.44
CA PRO A 199 4.35 14.72 6.57
C PRO A 199 4.28 14.33 5.09
N PRO A 200 3.55 15.07 4.23
CA PRO A 200 3.54 14.84 2.79
C PRO A 200 4.95 14.93 2.18
N GLY A 201 5.27 13.99 1.28
CA GLY A 201 6.60 13.90 0.65
C GLY A 201 7.70 13.32 1.54
N LYS A 202 7.45 13.14 2.82
CA LYS A 202 8.39 12.51 3.75
C LYS A 202 8.15 11.00 3.82
N TRP A 203 9.23 10.28 4.21
CA TRP A 203 9.21 8.84 4.39
C TRP A 203 9.88 8.43 5.72
N ARG A 204 9.54 7.25 6.19
CA ARG A 204 10.18 6.59 7.33
C ARG A 204 10.31 5.09 7.09
N TYR A 205 11.14 4.42 7.84
CA TYR A 205 11.12 2.97 7.88
C TYR A 205 9.89 2.43 8.62
N LEU A 206 9.47 1.20 8.25
CA LEU A 206 8.55 0.42 9.07
C LEU A 206 9.27 0.07 10.37
N HIS A 207 8.68 0.45 11.50
CA HIS A 207 9.27 0.15 12.81
C HIS A 207 9.29 -1.38 13.05
N PRO A 208 10.32 -1.95 13.70
CA PRO A 208 10.41 -3.39 13.97
C PRO A 208 9.21 -4.00 14.69
N GLY A 209 8.49 -3.20 15.48
CA GLY A 209 7.26 -3.61 16.18
C GLY A 209 5.97 -3.47 15.36
N GLU A 210 6.02 -2.81 14.19
CA GLU A 210 4.83 -2.67 13.33
C GLU A 210 4.62 -3.90 12.44
N ARG A 211 3.35 -4.25 12.24
CA ARG A 211 2.90 -5.31 11.31
C ARG A 211 1.65 -4.85 10.59
N PHE A 212 1.50 -5.26 9.33
CA PHE A 212 0.32 -5.00 8.52
C PHE A 212 -0.87 -5.89 8.88
#